data_f54f0d9b7f41635d4b4b6f85cea5b366
#
_entry.id   f54f0d9b7f41635d4b4b6f85cea5b366
#
_cell.length_a   1.000
_cell.length_b   1.000
_cell.length_c   1.000
_cell.angle_alpha   90.00
_cell.angle_beta   90.00
_cell.angle_gamma   90.00
#
_symmetry.space_group_name_H-M   'P 1'
#
loop_
_entity.id
_entity.type
_entity.pdbx_description
1 polymer ?
#
loop_
_entity_poly.entity_id
_entity_poly.type
_entity_poly.pdbx_seq_one_letter_code
_entity_poly.pdbx_strand_id
1 'polypeptide(L)' 'KDGKLDGRATTWHENGQKQSEETYKDGEEVSGKYWNSKGEAVETLEESEK' A
#
# COMPACT_ATOMS: atom_id res chain seq x y z
N LYS A 1 9.90 -15.66 -2.73
CA LYS A 1 9.56 -16.47 -3.86
C LYS A 1 10.28 -15.98 -5.12
N ASP A 2 11.23 -16.70 -5.55
CA ASP A 2 11.96 -16.48 -6.81
C ASP A 2 12.40 -15.04 -7.02
N GLY A 3 12.56 -14.28 -5.94
CA GLY A 3 12.99 -12.92 -6.05
C GLY A 3 12.02 -11.96 -6.68
N LYS A 4 10.80 -12.38 -6.93
CA LYS A 4 9.76 -11.51 -7.49
C LYS A 4 8.63 -11.31 -6.51
N LEU A 5 8.11 -10.10 -6.49
CA LEU A 5 6.92 -9.82 -5.69
C LEU A 5 5.70 -10.35 -6.42
N ASP A 6 4.88 -11.08 -5.69
CA ASP A 6 3.69 -11.66 -6.26
C ASP A 6 2.66 -11.70 -5.15
N GLY A 7 1.52 -11.07 -5.40
CA GLY A 7 0.46 -11.02 -4.42
C GLY A 7 0.29 -9.63 -3.87
N ARG A 8 -0.19 -9.56 -2.64
CA ARG A 8 -0.59 -8.31 -2.03
C ARG A 8 0.37 -7.89 -0.93
N ALA A 9 0.77 -6.63 -0.96
CA ALA A 9 1.58 -6.03 0.10
C ALA A 9 0.75 -4.97 0.80
N THR A 10 0.72 -5.01 2.13
CA THR A 10 -0.06 -4.06 2.92
C THR A 10 0.84 -3.44 3.98
N THR A 11 0.77 -2.12 4.14
CA THR A 11 1.44 -1.44 5.23
C THR A 11 0.41 -0.77 6.12
N TRP A 12 0.81 -0.47 7.35
CA TRP A 12 -0.10 0.03 8.37
C TRP A 12 0.45 1.27 9.04
N HIS A 13 -0.44 2.17 9.41
CA HIS A 13 -0.07 3.30 10.26
C HIS A 13 0.11 2.84 11.70
N GLU A 14 0.76 3.68 12.49
CA GLU A 14 0.98 3.35 13.89
C GLU A 14 -0.32 3.19 14.65
N ASN A 15 -1.37 3.87 14.19
CA ASN A 15 -2.66 3.79 14.86
C ASN A 15 -3.44 2.53 14.49
N GLY A 16 -2.85 1.65 13.69
CA GLY A 16 -3.51 0.41 13.32
C GLY A 16 -4.32 0.47 12.04
N GLN A 17 -4.41 1.63 11.43
CA GLN A 17 -5.16 1.77 10.19
C GLN A 17 -4.27 1.49 9.00
N LYS A 18 -4.88 0.98 7.93
CA LYS A 18 -4.14 0.64 6.72
C LYS A 18 -3.56 1.90 6.10
N GLN A 19 -2.29 1.85 5.74
CA GLN A 19 -1.62 2.95 5.06
C GLN A 19 -1.61 2.75 3.56
N SER A 20 -1.29 1.54 3.11
CA SER A 20 -1.27 1.27 1.69
C SER A 20 -1.57 -0.19 1.45
N GLU A 21 -2.08 -0.46 0.28
CA GLU A 21 -2.32 -1.82 -0.16
C GLU A 21 -1.95 -1.89 -1.63
N GLU A 22 -0.98 -2.72 -1.96
CA GLU A 22 -0.49 -2.83 -3.33
C GLU A 22 -0.57 -4.26 -3.78
N THR A 23 -0.94 -4.44 -5.04
CA THR A 23 -1.00 -5.77 -5.63
C THR A 23 0.08 -5.87 -6.69
N TYR A 24 0.85 -6.97 -6.63
CA TYR A 24 1.96 -7.21 -7.53
C TYR A 24 1.74 -8.49 -8.30
N LYS A 25 2.26 -8.51 -9.51
CA LYS A 25 2.25 -9.72 -10.32
C LYS A 25 3.55 -9.74 -11.14
N ASP A 26 4.31 -10.84 -10.99
CA ASP A 26 5.57 -11.01 -11.70
C ASP A 26 6.53 -9.86 -11.46
N GLY A 27 6.50 -9.31 -10.25
CA GLY A 27 7.40 -8.24 -9.88
C GLY A 27 6.92 -6.86 -10.26
N GLU A 28 5.73 -6.76 -10.85
CA GLU A 28 5.18 -5.47 -11.26
C GLU A 28 3.97 -5.10 -10.43
N GLU A 29 3.90 -3.82 -10.08
CA GLU A 29 2.74 -3.33 -9.37
C GLU A 29 1.59 -3.12 -10.36
N VAL A 30 0.49 -3.85 -10.13
CA VAL A 30 -0.67 -3.76 -11.01
C VAL A 30 -1.76 -2.89 -10.41
N SER A 31 -1.74 -2.67 -9.10
CA SER A 31 -2.69 -1.75 -8.50
C SER A 31 -2.16 -1.33 -7.14
N GLY A 32 -2.61 -0.17 -6.68
CA GLY A 32 -2.17 0.32 -5.40
C GLY A 32 -3.15 1.33 -4.86
N LYS A 33 -3.31 1.34 -3.55
CA LYS A 33 -4.16 2.28 -2.86
C LYS A 33 -3.46 2.77 -1.61
N TYR A 34 -3.75 4.01 -1.24
CA TYR A 34 -3.14 4.63 -0.08
C TYR A 34 -4.20 5.30 0.78
N TRP A 35 -3.93 5.35 2.07
CA TRP A 35 -4.81 6.00 3.03
C TRP A 35 -3.96 6.80 4.00
N ASN A 36 -4.47 7.94 4.46
CA ASN A 36 -3.76 8.72 5.45
C ASN A 36 -4.06 8.17 6.85
N SER A 37 -3.50 8.82 7.87
CA SER A 37 -3.64 8.32 9.23
C SER A 37 -5.08 8.41 9.75
N LYS A 38 -5.92 9.14 9.05
CA LYS A 38 -7.34 9.24 9.41
C LYS A 38 -8.17 8.15 8.74
N GLY A 39 -7.55 7.34 7.87
CA GLY A 39 -8.28 6.31 7.16
C GLY A 39 -8.92 6.78 5.88
N GLU A 40 -8.60 7.98 5.43
CA GLU A 40 -9.15 8.52 4.19
C GLU A 40 -8.29 8.12 3.01
N ALA A 41 -8.93 7.74 1.92
CA ALA A 41 -8.21 7.35 0.72
C ALA A 41 -7.52 8.58 0.11
N VAL A 42 -6.25 8.41 -0.25
CA VAL A 42 -5.47 9.46 -0.89
C VAL A 42 -4.82 8.89 -2.13
N GLU A 43 -4.31 9.77 -2.98
CA GLU A 43 -3.80 9.33 -4.26
C GLU A 43 -2.32 8.98 -4.25
N THR A 44 -1.57 9.47 -3.30
CA THR A 44 -0.14 9.26 -3.28
C THR A 44 0.32 8.82 -1.90
N LEU A 45 1.49 8.16 -1.88
CA LEU A 45 2.09 7.76 -0.63
C LEU A 45 2.45 8.97 0.23
N GLU A 46 2.84 10.04 -0.41
CA GLU A 46 3.19 11.25 0.32
C GLU A 46 1.99 11.77 1.12
N GLU A 47 0.82 11.73 0.53
CA GLU A 47 -0.38 12.15 1.24
C GLU A 47 -0.78 11.17 2.34
N SER A 48 -0.43 9.90 2.17
CA SER A 48 -0.77 8.91 3.18
C SER A 48 0.03 9.13 4.47
N GLU A 49 1.13 9.88 4.40
CA GLU A 49 1.95 10.13 5.56
C GLU A 49 1.47 11.33 6.37
N LYS A 50 0.48 12.02 5.89
CA LYS A 50 -0.10 13.14 6.62
C LYS A 50 -1.23 12.63 7.47
#